data_3c01b25e9a7ad56c00f383766f46f234
#
_entry.id   3c01b25e9a7ad56c00f383766f46f234
#
_cell.length_a   1.000
_cell.length_b   1.000
_cell.length_c   1.000
_cell.angle_alpha   90.00
_cell.angle_beta   90.00
_cell.angle_gamma   90.00
#
_symmetry.space_group_name_H-M   'P 1'
#
loop_
_entity.id
_entity.type
_entity.pdbx_description
1 polymer ?
#
loop_
_entity_poly.entity_id
_entity_poly.type
_entity_poly.pdbx_seq_one_letter_code
_entity_poly.pdbx_strand_id
1 'polypeptide(L)'
;MLNCFSIIDQTYNKNIKDIISLTYDQRFIRRKKVKSDNGIEFLVNLPETKSLNPGQAFELDNLDLIKVLAKVEDLLEIKGNNLMQLIWHIGNRHIPCQIEKDRVLIQFDKVIGDMILRLGGKINQVKETFNPEGGAYGMARTHGHKH
;
A
#
# COMPACT_ATOMS: atom_id res chain seq x y z
N MET A 1 21.48 11.54 13.14
CA MET A 1 20.34 11.15 12.28
C MET A 1 19.05 11.24 13.08
N LEU A 2 18.05 11.85 12.49
CA LEU A 2 16.72 11.94 13.10
C LEU A 2 16.09 10.55 13.20
N ASN A 3 15.30 10.33 14.24
CA ASN A 3 14.59 9.08 14.49
C ASN A 3 13.09 9.32 14.46
N CYS A 4 12.35 8.30 14.06
CA CYS A 4 10.90 8.28 14.12
C CYS A 4 10.45 7.09 14.97
N PHE A 5 9.78 7.36 16.09
CA PHE A 5 9.28 6.33 16.99
C PHE A 5 7.76 6.21 16.95
N SER A 6 7.08 7.13 16.28
CA SER A 6 5.63 7.17 16.27
C SER A 6 5.07 7.68 14.94
N ILE A 7 3.83 7.28 14.68
CA ILE A 7 3.07 7.65 13.50
C ILE A 7 1.90 8.51 13.94
N ILE A 8 1.65 9.60 13.22
CA ILE A 8 0.49 10.46 13.40
C ILE A 8 -0.58 10.02 12.40
N ASP A 9 -1.76 9.68 12.89
CA ASP A 9 -2.84 9.15 12.05
C ASP A 9 -3.47 10.22 11.16
N GLN A 10 -3.55 11.45 11.65
CA GLN A 10 -4.14 12.55 10.91
C GLN A 10 -3.21 13.75 10.88
N THR A 11 -3.01 14.28 9.68
CA THR A 11 -2.16 15.44 9.45
C THR A 11 -2.98 16.71 9.21
N TYR A 12 -4.27 16.63 9.43
CA TYR A 12 -5.19 17.76 9.23
C TYR A 12 -4.80 18.95 10.10
N ASN A 13 -4.67 20.12 9.49
CA ASN A 13 -4.25 21.36 10.17
C ASN A 13 -2.87 21.31 10.83
N LYS A 14 -2.00 20.37 10.43
CA LYS A 14 -0.64 20.28 10.94
C LYS A 14 0.37 20.74 9.90
N ASN A 15 1.47 21.32 10.38
CA ASN A 15 2.56 21.71 9.51
C ASN A 15 3.35 20.49 9.07
N ILE A 16 3.38 20.24 7.76
CA ILE A 16 4.11 19.14 7.16
C ILE A 16 5.46 19.66 6.68
N LYS A 17 6.53 19.07 7.16
CA LYS A 17 7.90 19.45 6.77
C LYS A 17 8.24 18.96 5.37
N ASP A 18 7.85 17.74 5.05
CA ASP A 18 8.12 17.10 3.77
C ASP A 18 7.15 15.94 3.56
N ILE A 19 7.21 15.35 2.38
CA ILE A 19 6.44 14.17 2.03
C ILE A 19 7.40 13.02 1.73
N ILE A 20 6.89 11.80 1.82
CA ILE A 20 7.59 10.59 1.39
C ILE A 20 6.63 9.73 0.59
N SER A 21 6.99 9.44 -0.65
CA SER A 21 6.18 8.62 -1.56
C SER A 21 6.60 7.17 -1.45
N LEU A 22 5.68 6.31 -1.03
CA LEU A 22 5.96 4.90 -0.76
C LEU A 22 4.97 4.01 -1.50
N THR A 23 5.48 2.93 -2.09
CA THR A 23 4.65 1.86 -2.64
C THR A 23 3.93 1.12 -1.52
N TYR A 24 2.96 0.27 -1.88
CA TYR A 24 2.23 -0.52 -0.89
C TYR A 24 3.19 -1.33 0.00
N ASP A 25 4.17 -2.02 -0.59
CA ASP A 25 5.11 -2.84 0.18
C ASP A 25 6.01 -1.97 1.07
N GLN A 26 6.42 -0.80 0.59
CA GLN A 26 7.24 0.12 1.36
C GLN A 26 6.48 0.74 2.55
N ARG A 27 5.14 0.79 2.48
CA ARG A 27 4.32 1.29 3.59
C ARG A 27 4.17 0.29 4.73
N PHE A 28 4.65 -0.95 4.56
CA PHE A 28 4.67 -1.97 5.61
C PHE A 28 6.05 -1.94 6.27
N ILE A 29 6.13 -1.31 7.45
CA ILE A 29 7.42 -0.88 7.97
C ILE A 29 7.49 -0.97 9.50
N ARG A 30 8.65 -1.31 10.03
CA ARG A 30 8.94 -1.26 11.44
C ARG A 30 10.24 -0.51 11.72
N ARG A 31 11.35 -1.00 11.20
CA ARG A 31 12.67 -0.40 11.39
C ARG A 31 13.38 -0.33 10.06
N LYS A 32 13.62 0.89 9.62
CA LYS A 32 14.27 1.11 8.34
C LYS A 32 14.77 2.53 8.21
N LYS A 33 15.94 2.69 7.63
CA LYS A 33 16.43 3.99 7.22
C LYS A 33 15.74 4.39 5.92
N VAL A 34 15.13 5.56 5.92
CA VAL A 34 14.39 6.08 4.76
C VAL A 34 14.79 7.51 4.47
N LYS A 35 14.40 7.98 3.29
CA LYS A 35 14.69 9.33 2.83
C LYS A 35 13.43 9.95 2.25
N SER A 36 13.07 11.13 2.71
CA SER A 36 11.92 11.85 2.19
C SER A 36 12.13 12.30 0.74
N ASP A 37 11.07 12.73 0.08
CA ASP A 37 11.14 13.12 -1.33
C ASP A 37 12.11 14.28 -1.58
N ASN A 38 12.29 15.17 -0.61
CA ASN A 38 13.22 16.29 -0.73
C ASN A 38 14.56 16.08 0.02
N GLY A 39 14.82 14.84 0.46
CA GLY A 39 16.15 14.45 0.90
C GLY A 39 16.38 14.38 2.39
N ILE A 40 15.36 14.46 3.23
CA ILE A 40 15.52 14.30 4.68
C ILE A 40 15.67 12.81 5.00
N GLU A 41 16.84 12.45 5.53
CA GLU A 41 17.10 11.08 5.97
C GLU A 41 16.71 10.90 7.42
N PHE A 42 16.03 9.80 7.73
CA PHE A 42 15.69 9.46 9.09
C PHE A 42 15.54 7.94 9.28
N LEU A 43 15.66 7.52 10.52
CA LEU A 43 15.49 6.11 10.89
C LEU A 43 14.08 5.91 11.46
N VAL A 44 13.28 5.13 10.76
CA VAL A 44 12.02 4.63 11.32
C VAL A 44 12.36 3.52 12.30
N ASN A 45 11.87 3.64 13.54
CA ASN A 45 12.10 2.67 14.59
C ASN A 45 10.85 2.54 15.44
N LEU A 46 9.86 1.83 14.90
CA LEU A 46 8.57 1.66 15.55
C LEU A 46 8.57 0.47 16.52
N PRO A 47 7.74 0.50 17.56
CA PRO A 47 7.65 -0.63 18.50
C PRO A 47 7.11 -1.91 17.85
N GLU A 48 6.33 -1.77 16.78
CA GLU A 48 5.78 -2.90 16.03
C GLU A 48 5.67 -2.54 14.55
N THR A 49 5.57 -3.55 13.71
CA THR A 49 5.36 -3.33 12.27
C THR A 49 4.00 -2.69 12.04
N LYS A 50 3.97 -1.65 11.22
CA LYS A 50 2.75 -0.95 10.84
C LYS A 50 2.57 -0.92 9.33
N SER A 51 1.33 -0.99 8.90
CA SER A 51 0.94 -0.75 7.52
C SER A 51 0.39 0.66 7.43
N LEU A 52 1.15 1.53 6.79
CA LEU A 52 0.80 2.95 6.74
C LEU A 52 -0.18 3.23 5.62
N ASN A 53 -1.15 4.08 5.92
CA ASN A 53 -2.08 4.61 4.93
C ASN A 53 -1.60 5.96 4.43
N PRO A 54 -1.81 6.29 3.15
CA PRO A 54 -1.57 7.64 2.67
C PRO A 54 -2.32 8.66 3.54
N GLY A 55 -1.65 9.74 3.88
CA GLY A 55 -2.20 10.76 4.79
C GLY A 55 -1.69 10.68 6.21
N GLN A 56 -1.22 9.53 6.65
CA GLN A 56 -0.51 9.41 7.92
C GLN A 56 0.87 10.06 7.80
N ALA A 57 1.52 10.31 8.92
CA ALA A 57 2.85 10.92 8.92
C ALA A 57 3.78 10.28 9.93
N PHE A 58 5.05 10.23 9.55
CA PHE A 58 6.14 9.96 10.50
C PHE A 58 6.37 11.22 11.32
N GLU A 59 6.34 11.11 12.64
CA GLU A 59 6.75 12.17 13.53
C GLU A 59 8.21 11.94 13.95
N LEU A 60 9.06 12.85 13.57
CA LEU A 60 10.49 12.77 13.90
C LEU A 60 10.74 13.28 15.31
N ASP A 61 11.88 12.91 15.88
CA ASP A 61 12.23 13.27 17.26
C ASP A 61 12.46 14.77 17.45
N ASN A 62 12.58 15.55 16.38
CA ASN A 62 12.57 17.01 16.40
C ASN A 62 11.17 17.61 16.17
N LEU A 63 10.14 16.78 16.16
CA LEU A 63 8.73 17.14 15.96
C LEU A 63 8.35 17.48 14.51
N ASP A 64 9.29 17.37 13.56
CA ASP A 64 8.94 17.49 12.14
C ASP A 64 8.05 16.34 11.70
N LEU A 65 7.09 16.63 10.82
CA LEU A 65 6.18 15.63 10.26
C LEU A 65 6.52 15.38 8.79
N ILE A 66 6.68 14.10 8.45
CA ILE A 66 6.88 13.65 7.07
C ILE A 66 5.62 12.87 6.65
N LYS A 67 4.83 13.48 5.78
CA LYS A 67 3.55 12.91 5.36
C LYS A 67 3.76 11.79 4.34
N VAL A 68 3.08 10.66 4.55
CA VAL A 68 3.12 9.51 3.65
C VAL A 68 2.14 9.73 2.50
N LEU A 69 2.64 9.57 1.28
CA LEU A 69 1.83 9.51 0.07
C LEU A 69 2.02 8.16 -0.61
N ALA A 70 1.00 7.71 -1.31
CA ALA A 70 1.12 6.51 -2.13
C ALA A 70 1.96 6.82 -3.38
N LYS A 71 2.93 5.97 -3.67
CA LYS A 71 3.75 6.07 -4.88
C LYS A 71 3.09 5.27 -5.98
N VAL A 72 3.13 5.80 -7.20
CA VAL A 72 2.69 5.09 -8.39
C VAL A 72 3.53 3.82 -8.57
N GLU A 73 2.87 2.71 -8.88
CA GLU A 73 3.54 1.42 -9.06
C GLU A 73 2.88 0.61 -10.17
N ASP A 74 3.55 -0.44 -10.61
CA ASP A 74 3.06 -1.30 -11.68
C ASP A 74 1.95 -2.22 -11.15
N LEU A 75 0.78 -2.12 -11.76
CA LEU A 75 -0.41 -2.88 -11.36
C LEU A 75 -1.02 -3.60 -12.57
N LEU A 76 -1.86 -4.58 -12.28
CA LEU A 76 -2.79 -5.15 -13.26
C LEU A 76 -4.18 -4.62 -12.97
N GLU A 77 -4.80 -4.06 -13.98
CA GLU A 77 -6.21 -3.73 -13.99
C GLU A 77 -6.99 -4.94 -14.49
N ILE A 78 -7.95 -5.39 -13.71
CA ILE A 78 -8.75 -6.58 -14.01
C ILE A 78 -10.19 -6.15 -14.24
N LYS A 79 -10.76 -6.55 -15.37
CA LYS A 79 -12.14 -6.30 -15.76
C LYS A 79 -12.78 -7.59 -16.28
N GLY A 80 -14.10 -7.62 -16.31
CA GLY A 80 -14.83 -8.74 -16.87
C GLY A 80 -16.29 -8.77 -16.42
N ASN A 81 -17.11 -9.51 -17.17
CA ASN A 81 -18.53 -9.68 -16.82
C ASN A 81 -18.72 -10.50 -15.55
N ASN A 82 -17.70 -11.28 -15.20
CA ASN A 82 -17.70 -12.14 -14.02
C ASN A 82 -16.77 -11.60 -12.92
N LEU A 83 -16.74 -10.28 -12.75
CA LEU A 83 -15.79 -9.62 -11.86
C LEU A 83 -15.90 -10.14 -10.42
N MET A 84 -17.10 -10.41 -9.93
CA MET A 84 -17.28 -10.94 -8.57
C MET A 84 -16.59 -12.28 -8.38
N GLN A 85 -16.70 -13.18 -9.35
CA GLN A 85 -16.03 -14.48 -9.31
C GLN A 85 -14.51 -14.32 -9.37
N LEU A 86 -14.04 -13.38 -10.19
CA LEU A 86 -12.59 -13.09 -10.27
C LEU A 86 -12.07 -12.58 -8.94
N ILE A 87 -12.79 -11.69 -8.28
CA ILE A 87 -12.43 -11.18 -6.95
C ILE A 87 -12.35 -12.32 -5.94
N TRP A 88 -13.32 -13.26 -5.99
CA TRP A 88 -13.30 -14.42 -5.09
C TRP A 88 -12.01 -15.24 -5.26
N HIS A 89 -11.60 -15.50 -6.50
CA HIS A 89 -10.37 -16.24 -6.77
C HIS A 89 -9.12 -15.50 -6.27
N ILE A 90 -9.09 -14.18 -6.45
CA ILE A 90 -7.99 -13.34 -5.97
C ILE A 90 -7.92 -13.38 -4.44
N GLY A 91 -9.06 -13.18 -3.78
CA GLY A 91 -9.14 -13.19 -2.33
C GLY A 91 -8.81 -14.56 -1.72
N ASN A 92 -9.22 -15.63 -2.40
CA ASN A 92 -8.93 -16.99 -1.95
C ASN A 92 -7.43 -17.32 -1.99
N ARG A 93 -6.65 -16.56 -2.73
CA ARG A 93 -5.19 -16.67 -2.78
C ARG A 93 -4.49 -15.67 -1.89
N HIS A 94 -5.24 -14.92 -1.09
CA HIS A 94 -4.72 -13.90 -0.17
C HIS A 94 -3.91 -12.80 -0.87
N ILE A 95 -4.29 -12.47 -2.08
CA ILE A 95 -3.63 -11.43 -2.86
C ILE A 95 -4.29 -10.09 -2.53
N PRO A 96 -3.51 -9.07 -2.13
CA PRO A 96 -4.07 -7.75 -1.91
C PRO A 96 -4.72 -7.23 -3.19
N CYS A 97 -5.93 -6.68 -3.07
CA CYS A 97 -6.64 -6.13 -4.21
C CYS A 97 -7.36 -4.83 -3.84
N GLN A 98 -7.35 -3.89 -4.76
CA GLN A 98 -8.10 -2.64 -4.66
C GLN A 98 -9.37 -2.80 -5.47
N ILE A 99 -10.51 -2.83 -4.78
CA ILE A 99 -11.80 -3.08 -5.41
C ILE A 99 -12.45 -1.75 -5.75
N GLU A 100 -12.75 -1.56 -7.03
CA GLU A 100 -13.50 -0.42 -7.53
C GLU A 100 -14.76 -0.92 -8.21
N LYS A 101 -15.64 0.01 -8.57
CA LYS A 101 -16.96 -0.36 -9.12
C LYS A 101 -16.85 -1.25 -10.36
N ASP A 102 -15.98 -0.90 -11.29
CA ASP A 102 -15.91 -1.53 -12.61
C ASP A 102 -14.61 -2.28 -12.87
N ARG A 103 -13.71 -2.32 -11.87
CA ARG A 103 -12.42 -2.97 -12.02
C ARG A 103 -11.82 -3.35 -10.67
N VAL A 104 -10.85 -4.23 -10.73
CA VAL A 104 -10.01 -4.57 -9.58
C VAL A 104 -8.57 -4.35 -9.96
N LEU A 105 -7.79 -3.77 -9.05
CA LEU A 105 -6.35 -3.61 -9.23
C LEU A 105 -5.62 -4.58 -8.30
N ILE A 106 -4.58 -5.19 -8.82
CA ILE A 106 -3.61 -5.97 -8.04
C ILE A 106 -2.20 -5.53 -8.42
N GLN A 107 -1.24 -5.83 -7.57
CA GLN A 107 0.15 -5.64 -7.96
C GLN A 107 0.48 -6.53 -9.16
N PHE A 108 1.38 -6.06 -10.02
CA PHE A 108 1.73 -6.81 -11.22
C PHE A 108 2.23 -8.21 -10.85
N ASP A 109 1.61 -9.23 -11.44
CA ASP A 109 1.97 -10.65 -11.24
C ASP A 109 1.55 -11.42 -12.47
N LYS A 110 2.53 -11.95 -13.20
CA LYS A 110 2.26 -12.65 -14.45
C LYS A 110 1.45 -13.93 -14.23
N VAL A 111 1.74 -14.68 -13.17
CA VAL A 111 1.06 -15.95 -12.88
C VAL A 111 -0.42 -15.70 -12.58
N ILE A 112 -0.69 -14.70 -11.75
CA ILE A 112 -2.07 -14.33 -11.42
C ILE A 112 -2.77 -13.76 -12.65
N GLY A 113 -2.10 -12.95 -13.45
CA GLY A 113 -2.64 -12.44 -14.71
C GLY A 113 -3.07 -13.57 -15.64
N ASP A 114 -2.24 -14.59 -15.81
CA ASP A 114 -2.59 -15.75 -16.63
C ASP A 114 -3.80 -16.51 -16.06
N MET A 115 -3.90 -16.63 -14.75
CA MET A 115 -5.06 -17.23 -14.10
C MET A 115 -6.34 -16.45 -14.42
N ILE A 116 -6.30 -15.13 -14.31
CA ILE A 116 -7.45 -14.26 -14.62
C ILE A 116 -7.89 -14.45 -16.06
N LEU A 117 -6.95 -14.51 -17.00
CA LEU A 117 -7.27 -14.74 -18.42
C LEU A 117 -7.96 -16.09 -18.62
N ARG A 118 -7.48 -17.14 -17.96
CA ARG A 118 -8.12 -18.48 -18.04
C ARG A 118 -9.52 -18.50 -17.48
N LEU A 119 -9.80 -17.65 -16.50
CA LEU A 119 -11.13 -17.52 -15.90
C LEU A 119 -12.05 -16.59 -16.68
N GLY A 120 -11.62 -16.11 -17.82
CA GLY A 120 -12.44 -15.26 -18.71
C GLY A 120 -12.35 -13.77 -18.42
N GLY A 121 -11.45 -13.35 -17.54
CA GLY A 121 -11.23 -11.93 -17.26
C GLY A 121 -10.36 -11.25 -18.30
N LYS A 122 -10.31 -9.95 -18.21
CA LYS A 122 -9.45 -9.10 -19.04
C LYS A 122 -8.43 -8.41 -18.14
N ILE A 123 -7.19 -8.28 -18.62
CA ILE A 123 -6.13 -7.61 -17.85
C ILE A 123 -5.47 -6.53 -18.68
N ASN A 124 -5.08 -5.44 -18.02
CA ASN A 124 -4.25 -4.38 -18.58
C ASN A 124 -3.18 -4.01 -17.57
N GLN A 125 -1.96 -3.76 -18.05
CA GLN A 125 -0.93 -3.19 -17.20
C GLN A 125 -1.16 -1.69 -17.08
N VAL A 126 -1.17 -1.20 -15.83
CA VAL A 126 -1.35 0.22 -15.54
C VAL A 126 -0.33 0.67 -14.51
N LYS A 127 -0.11 1.97 -14.44
CA LYS A 127 0.73 2.59 -13.41
C LYS A 127 -0.15 3.53 -12.61
N GLU A 128 -0.45 3.15 -11.38
CA GLU A 128 -1.32 3.91 -10.48
C GLU A 128 -0.87 3.69 -9.05
N THR A 129 -1.40 4.48 -8.14
CA THR A 129 -1.22 4.24 -6.71
C THR A 129 -2.03 3.03 -6.29
N PHE A 130 -1.56 2.31 -5.26
CA PHE A 130 -2.21 1.08 -4.82
C PHE A 130 -2.60 1.16 -3.35
N ASN A 131 -3.91 1.11 -3.10
CA ASN A 131 -4.49 1.10 -1.77
C ASN A 131 -5.50 -0.04 -1.70
N PRO A 132 -5.04 -1.27 -1.42
CA PRO A 132 -5.93 -2.43 -1.41
C PRO A 132 -6.88 -2.43 -0.21
N GLU A 133 -7.93 -3.25 -0.29
CA GLU A 133 -8.86 -3.45 0.80
C GLU A 133 -8.15 -3.90 2.07
N GLY A 134 -8.55 -3.36 3.21
CA GLY A 134 -8.04 -3.78 4.52
C GLY A 134 -8.67 -5.07 4.99
N GLY A 135 -8.09 -5.64 6.04
CA GLY A 135 -8.64 -6.84 6.65
C GLY A 135 -9.95 -6.58 7.38
N ALA A 136 -10.75 -7.64 7.58
CA ALA A 136 -12.08 -7.58 8.14
C ALA A 136 -12.13 -7.01 9.57
N TYR A 137 -11.03 -7.06 10.29
CA TYR A 137 -10.96 -6.60 11.68
C TYR A 137 -10.31 -5.23 11.82
N GLY A 138 -10.20 -4.47 10.72
CA GLY A 138 -9.52 -3.16 10.74
C GLY A 138 -8.01 -3.27 10.86
N MET A 139 -7.47 -4.45 10.82
CA MET A 139 -6.04 -4.68 10.75
C MET A 139 -5.56 -4.31 9.35
N ALA A 140 -4.46 -3.62 9.27
CA ALA A 140 -4.03 -3.01 8.02
C ALA A 140 -3.66 -4.00 6.94
N ARG A 141 -3.20 -5.22 7.29
CA ARG A 141 -2.89 -6.25 6.28
C ARG A 141 -3.29 -7.61 6.78
N THR A 142 -3.93 -8.36 5.89
CA THR A 142 -3.98 -9.80 6.04
C THR A 142 -2.55 -10.30 5.84
N HIS A 143 -2.02 -11.01 6.81
CA HIS A 143 -0.74 -11.70 6.61
C HIS A 143 -0.98 -12.76 5.53
N GLY A 144 -0.50 -12.48 4.34
CA GLY A 144 -0.57 -13.45 3.28
C GLY A 144 0.11 -14.74 3.74
N HIS A 145 -0.59 -15.83 3.61
CA HIS A 145 0.09 -17.11 3.75
C HIS A 145 1.14 -17.15 2.66
N LYS A 146 2.39 -17.30 3.05
CA LYS A 146 3.42 -17.63 2.08
C LYS A 146 3.14 -19.02 1.57
N HIS A 147 2.58 -19.05 0.42
CA HIS A 147 2.37 -20.33 -0.27
C HIS A 147 3.63 -20.70 -1.02
#